data_6d12b4f0a0c5c84e95505aacf85f9f3f
#
_entry.id   6d12b4f0a0c5c84e95505aacf85f9f3f
#
_cell.length_a   1.000
_cell.length_b   1.000
_cell.length_c   1.000
_cell.angle_alpha   90.00
_cell.angle_beta   90.00
_cell.angle_gamma   90.00
#
_symmetry.space_group_name_H-M   'P 1'
#
loop_
_entity.id
_entity.type
_entity.pdbx_description
1 polymer ?
#
loop_
_entity_poly.entity_id
_entity_poly.type
_entity_poly.pdbx_seq_one_letter_code
_entity_poly.pdbx_strand_id
1 'polypeptide(L)'
;MTKRNPTLRQKEGRNMDNRIQLLEQHYGACAKRPDLYGIIIPGKRGRLLSVLYTAEGDGVHPTVILLHGIPGCEQNFDLAQALRRVGFHVLTFHYSGNWGSDGNYSLRNDLEDAQTVLDFVLSDGTYGFDKNRIYAVGHSLGGFVCGQLTARPEIKGGVLLMPCDIGRIRQISLQSEETAAGIRDVLEDSAHWLNGVTGEALLREAEEYSRQLCLESAARPLAKKPLLCITGTLDTCTPGRYHCSPLMDAIRAEGGRLLKSLEFPTDHFFSDYRLTVAACVTEFLEELAGIRPPARGSGTESACSHSIS
;
A
#
# COMPACT_ATOMS: atom_id res chain seq x y z
N MET A 1 -8.22 -30.21 2.06
CA MET A 1 -7.19 -30.03 1.00
C MET A 1 -7.81 -30.23 -0.37
N THR A 2 -8.33 -29.17 -0.96
CA THR A 2 -8.88 -29.17 -2.33
C THR A 2 -7.72 -29.08 -3.32
N LYS A 3 -7.49 -30.16 -4.07
CA LYS A 3 -6.49 -30.20 -5.16
C LYS A 3 -6.92 -29.20 -6.24
N ARG A 4 -6.28 -28.03 -6.32
CA ARG A 4 -6.44 -27.09 -7.45
C ARG A 4 -5.91 -27.77 -8.71
N ASN A 5 -6.69 -27.69 -9.79
CA ASN A 5 -6.41 -28.30 -11.08
C ASN A 5 -5.08 -27.76 -11.67
N PRO A 6 -4.11 -28.63 -12.09
CA PRO A 6 -2.82 -28.18 -12.65
C PRO A 6 -2.92 -27.26 -13.86
N THR A 7 -3.98 -27.40 -14.67
CA THR A 7 -4.25 -26.54 -15.84
C THR A 7 -4.63 -25.11 -15.47
N LEU A 8 -5.23 -24.88 -14.29
CA LEU A 8 -5.51 -23.54 -13.78
C LEU A 8 -4.23 -22.82 -13.36
N ARG A 9 -3.32 -23.51 -12.64
CA ARG A 9 -2.01 -22.95 -12.29
C ARG A 9 -1.17 -22.51 -13.50
N GLN A 10 -1.21 -23.30 -14.59
CA GLN A 10 -0.48 -22.96 -15.82
C GLN A 10 -1.12 -21.77 -16.59
N LYS A 11 -2.43 -21.58 -16.48
CA LYS A 11 -3.12 -20.41 -17.06
C LYS A 11 -2.87 -19.15 -16.23
N GLU A 12 -2.94 -19.26 -14.91
CA GLU A 12 -2.65 -18.16 -13.98
C GLU A 12 -1.19 -17.70 -14.10
N GLY A 13 -0.23 -18.63 -14.18
CA GLY A 13 1.19 -18.34 -14.41
C GLY A 13 1.44 -17.61 -15.73
N ARG A 14 0.87 -18.09 -16.85
CA ARG A 14 1.02 -17.43 -18.16
C ARG A 14 0.37 -16.03 -18.20
N ASN A 15 -0.72 -15.80 -17.46
CA ASN A 15 -1.34 -14.49 -17.37
C ASN A 15 -0.47 -13.53 -16.57
N MET A 16 0.19 -14.01 -15.52
CA MET A 16 1.12 -13.24 -14.70
C MET A 16 2.39 -12.84 -15.46
N ASP A 17 3.01 -13.76 -16.20
CA ASP A 17 4.16 -13.47 -17.04
C ASP A 17 3.86 -12.38 -18.08
N ASN A 18 2.70 -12.48 -18.74
CA ASN A 18 2.23 -11.47 -19.69
C ASN A 18 2.03 -10.10 -18.99
N ARG A 19 1.57 -10.10 -17.74
CA ARG A 19 1.36 -8.88 -16.97
C ARG A 19 2.67 -8.20 -16.60
N ILE A 20 3.65 -8.96 -16.13
CA ILE A 20 4.99 -8.46 -15.84
C ILE A 20 5.61 -7.83 -17.09
N GLN A 21 5.53 -8.50 -18.24
CA GLN A 21 6.00 -7.97 -19.52
C GLN A 21 5.32 -6.63 -19.88
N LEU A 22 4.02 -6.46 -19.60
CA LEU A 22 3.32 -5.19 -19.82
C LEU A 22 3.88 -4.06 -18.94
N LEU A 23 4.24 -4.37 -17.69
CA LEU A 23 4.81 -3.40 -16.77
C LEU A 23 6.24 -2.97 -17.16
N GLU A 24 6.94 -3.75 -17.97
CA GLU A 24 8.30 -3.48 -18.45
C GLU A 24 8.35 -2.85 -19.85
N GLN A 25 7.21 -2.67 -20.51
CA GLN A 25 7.18 -2.05 -21.84
C GLN A 25 7.61 -0.58 -21.79
N HIS A 26 8.25 -0.12 -22.87
CA HIS A 26 8.58 1.27 -23.03
C HIS A 26 7.34 2.15 -23.15
N TYR A 27 7.42 3.36 -22.61
CA TYR A 27 6.40 4.38 -22.84
C TYR A 27 6.27 4.67 -24.33
N GLY A 28 5.05 4.90 -24.80
CA GLY A 28 4.77 5.32 -26.16
C GLY A 28 5.29 6.72 -26.49
N ALA A 29 5.01 7.21 -27.68
CA ALA A 29 5.30 8.58 -28.07
C ALA A 29 4.20 9.51 -27.50
N CYS A 30 4.31 9.89 -26.23
CA CYS A 30 3.41 10.84 -25.59
C CYS A 30 4.08 12.21 -25.41
N ALA A 31 3.30 13.28 -25.50
CA ALA A 31 3.81 14.64 -25.35
C ALA A 31 4.31 14.91 -23.94
N LYS A 32 3.61 14.39 -22.90
CA LYS A 32 4.01 14.53 -21.50
C LYS A 32 4.56 13.21 -20.96
N ARG A 33 5.85 13.18 -20.73
CA ARG A 33 6.54 12.06 -20.10
C ARG A 33 6.22 11.98 -18.60
N PRO A 34 6.27 10.77 -18.00
CA PRO A 34 6.19 10.63 -16.55
C PRO A 34 7.38 11.31 -15.86
N ASP A 35 7.15 11.89 -14.69
CA ASP A 35 8.14 12.66 -13.92
C ASP A 35 8.07 12.35 -12.43
N LEU A 36 8.96 12.94 -11.64
CA LEU A 36 9.04 12.85 -10.20
C LEU A 36 9.08 14.26 -9.59
N TYR A 37 8.17 14.55 -8.70
CA TYR A 37 8.12 15.83 -7.97
C TYR A 37 8.30 15.61 -6.48
N GLY A 38 9.32 16.27 -5.89
CA GLY A 38 9.36 16.44 -4.44
C GLY A 38 8.31 17.46 -4.01
N ILE A 39 7.43 17.08 -3.09
CA ILE A 39 6.35 17.93 -2.59
C ILE A 39 6.49 18.04 -1.07
N ILE A 40 6.33 19.27 -0.56
CA ILE A 40 6.20 19.51 0.88
C ILE A 40 4.72 19.75 1.17
N ILE A 41 4.09 18.85 1.91
CA ILE A 41 2.70 18.98 2.33
C ILE A 41 2.70 19.60 3.73
N PRO A 42 2.02 20.76 3.94
CA PRO A 42 1.86 21.33 5.26
C PRO A 42 1.02 20.41 6.15
N GLY A 43 1.65 19.80 7.14
CA GLY A 43 1.00 18.93 8.12
C GLY A 43 0.70 19.69 9.43
N LYS A 44 -0.04 19.05 10.32
CA LYS A 44 -0.38 19.62 11.63
C LYS A 44 0.84 19.83 12.55
N ARG A 45 1.91 19.05 12.33
CA ARG A 45 3.15 19.04 13.14
C ARG A 45 4.34 19.62 12.40
N GLY A 46 4.12 20.25 11.27
CA GLY A 46 5.16 20.77 10.38
C GLY A 46 5.07 20.14 8.98
N ARG A 47 6.18 20.05 8.30
CA ARG A 47 6.26 19.60 6.91
C ARG A 47 6.20 18.08 6.82
N LEU A 48 5.36 17.55 5.93
CA LEU A 48 5.43 16.16 5.50
C LEU A 48 6.18 16.11 4.16
N LEU A 49 7.26 15.36 4.13
CA LEU A 49 8.07 15.18 2.92
C LEU A 49 7.41 14.11 2.03
N SER A 50 7.20 14.45 0.78
CA SER A 50 6.43 13.63 -0.15
C SER A 50 7.09 13.58 -1.53
N VAL A 51 6.83 12.50 -2.27
CA VAL A 51 7.23 12.34 -3.66
C VAL A 51 6.02 11.92 -4.48
N LEU A 52 5.76 12.69 -5.55
CA LEU A 52 4.74 12.35 -6.53
C LEU A 52 5.38 11.71 -7.77
N TYR A 53 4.98 10.48 -8.05
CA TYR A 53 5.26 9.77 -9.30
C TYR A 53 4.10 10.05 -10.27
N THR A 54 4.36 10.81 -11.35
CA THR A 54 3.30 11.10 -12.31
C THR A 54 3.20 10.02 -13.38
N ALA A 55 2.00 9.72 -13.81
CA ALA A 55 1.74 8.91 -15.00
C ALA A 55 2.10 9.67 -16.29
N GLU A 56 2.22 8.93 -17.38
CA GLU A 56 2.35 9.48 -18.72
C GLU A 56 1.03 10.08 -19.20
N GLY A 57 1.08 11.19 -19.92
CA GLY A 57 -0.07 11.84 -20.55
C GLY A 57 -0.51 13.12 -19.85
N ASP A 58 -1.38 13.87 -20.57
CA ASP A 58 -1.96 15.11 -20.08
C ASP A 58 -3.28 14.87 -19.35
N GLY A 59 -3.71 15.85 -18.56
CA GLY A 59 -4.98 15.85 -17.87
C GLY A 59 -4.92 15.33 -16.43
N VAL A 60 -6.04 14.75 -15.97
CA VAL A 60 -6.16 14.22 -14.62
C VAL A 60 -6.01 12.70 -14.62
N HIS A 61 -5.29 12.19 -13.63
CA HIS A 61 -5.01 10.76 -13.50
C HIS A 61 -5.58 10.20 -12.21
N PRO A 62 -6.10 8.96 -12.21
CA PRO A 62 -6.44 8.28 -10.98
C PRO A 62 -5.21 8.24 -10.07
N THR A 63 -5.43 8.40 -8.78
CA THR A 63 -4.34 8.67 -7.82
C THR A 63 -4.30 7.59 -6.76
N VAL A 64 -3.10 7.11 -6.46
CA VAL A 64 -2.82 6.20 -5.35
C VAL A 64 -2.06 6.94 -4.27
N ILE A 65 -2.56 6.92 -3.03
CA ILE A 65 -1.79 7.28 -1.84
C ILE A 65 -1.11 6.00 -1.36
N LEU A 66 0.23 5.98 -1.42
CA LEU A 66 1.04 4.81 -1.05
C LEU A 66 1.64 5.03 0.35
N LEU A 67 1.30 4.13 1.27
CA LEU A 67 1.52 4.22 2.70
C LEU A 67 2.57 3.19 3.13
N HIS A 68 3.72 3.66 3.61
CA HIS A 68 4.79 2.79 4.08
C HIS A 68 4.56 2.26 5.49
N GLY A 69 5.28 1.21 5.87
CA GLY A 69 5.29 0.62 7.21
C GLY A 69 6.18 1.37 8.19
N ILE A 70 6.32 0.82 9.38
CA ILE A 70 7.28 1.28 10.40
C ILE A 70 8.59 0.49 10.26
N PRO A 71 9.77 1.11 10.36
CA PRO A 71 10.04 2.55 10.49
C PRO A 71 10.15 3.30 9.17
N GLY A 72 9.67 2.76 8.05
CA GLY A 72 9.71 3.42 6.75
C GLY A 72 10.94 3.09 5.90
N CYS A 73 11.66 2.00 6.20
CA CYS A 73 12.76 1.52 5.37
C CYS A 73 12.25 0.94 4.03
N GLU A 74 11.17 0.15 4.09
CA GLU A 74 10.49 -0.37 2.90
C GLU A 74 9.35 0.57 2.52
N GLN A 75 9.50 1.25 1.39
CA GLN A 75 8.55 2.25 0.90
C GLN A 75 7.80 1.81 -0.34
N ASN A 76 8.06 0.62 -0.84
CA ASN A 76 7.40 0.04 -2.02
C ASN A 76 7.53 0.94 -3.28
N PHE A 77 8.70 1.53 -3.51
CA PHE A 77 8.92 2.39 -4.68
C PHE A 77 8.85 1.64 -6.01
N ASP A 78 9.15 0.36 -6.03
CA ASP A 78 8.94 -0.53 -7.17
C ASP A 78 7.46 -0.61 -7.54
N LEU A 79 6.58 -0.69 -6.54
CA LEU A 79 5.13 -0.65 -6.74
C LEU A 79 4.66 0.73 -7.22
N ALA A 80 5.25 1.83 -6.70
CA ALA A 80 4.97 3.18 -7.22
C ALA A 80 5.35 3.28 -8.71
N GLN A 81 6.49 2.72 -9.11
CA GLN A 81 6.91 2.67 -10.51
C GLN A 81 5.96 1.82 -11.36
N ALA A 82 5.51 0.66 -10.87
CA ALA A 82 4.55 -0.19 -11.60
C ALA A 82 3.20 0.52 -11.79
N LEU A 83 2.68 1.16 -10.75
CA LEU A 83 1.41 1.88 -10.79
C LEU A 83 1.43 3.08 -11.73
N ARG A 84 2.51 3.90 -11.73
CA ARG A 84 2.58 5.02 -12.67
C ARG A 84 2.63 4.57 -14.14
N ARG A 85 3.23 3.41 -14.42
CA ARG A 85 3.30 2.84 -15.78
C ARG A 85 1.95 2.42 -16.32
N VAL A 86 1.02 2.06 -15.44
CA VAL A 86 -0.35 1.71 -15.83
C VAL A 86 -1.32 2.89 -15.72
N GLY A 87 -0.81 4.12 -15.53
CA GLY A 87 -1.58 5.35 -15.65
C GLY A 87 -2.04 5.99 -14.34
N PHE A 88 -1.53 5.56 -13.19
CA PHE A 88 -1.82 6.20 -11.90
C PHE A 88 -0.79 7.27 -11.54
N HIS A 89 -1.23 8.39 -11.00
CA HIS A 89 -0.38 9.21 -10.14
C HIS A 89 -0.20 8.48 -8.81
N VAL A 90 1.04 8.45 -8.28
CA VAL A 90 1.32 7.81 -6.99
C VAL A 90 1.99 8.81 -6.08
N LEU A 91 1.33 9.12 -4.97
CA LEU A 91 1.84 10.02 -3.95
C LEU A 91 2.34 9.20 -2.76
N THR A 92 3.65 9.24 -2.51
CA THR A 92 4.30 8.69 -1.32
C THR A 92 4.61 9.83 -0.36
N PHE A 93 4.65 9.56 0.93
CA PHE A 93 5.04 10.56 1.93
C PHE A 93 5.61 9.89 3.18
N HIS A 94 6.30 10.67 3.99
CA HIS A 94 6.77 10.25 5.30
C HIS A 94 5.88 10.86 6.38
N TYR A 95 5.48 10.04 7.34
CA TYR A 95 4.70 10.47 8.51
C TYR A 95 5.47 11.48 9.37
N SER A 96 4.78 12.23 10.22
CA SER A 96 5.40 13.15 11.19
C SER A 96 6.44 12.45 12.04
N GLY A 97 7.63 13.05 12.16
CA GLY A 97 8.74 12.48 12.91
C GLY A 97 9.45 11.29 12.24
N ASN A 98 9.22 11.06 10.94
CA ASN A 98 9.80 9.98 10.17
C ASN A 98 10.56 10.54 8.96
N TRP A 99 11.79 10.03 8.69
CA TRP A 99 12.60 10.28 7.49
C TRP A 99 12.66 11.74 7.02
N GLY A 100 12.77 12.69 7.95
CA GLY A 100 12.93 14.11 7.65
C GLY A 100 11.63 14.91 7.62
N SER A 101 10.47 14.30 7.75
CA SER A 101 9.23 15.01 8.08
C SER A 101 9.32 15.58 9.50
N ASP A 102 8.77 16.77 9.69
CA ASP A 102 8.82 17.48 10.98
C ASP A 102 7.97 16.80 12.05
N GLY A 103 8.17 17.19 13.30
CA GLY A 103 7.39 16.76 14.47
C GLY A 103 7.94 15.50 15.16
N ASN A 104 7.14 14.95 16.07
CA ASN A 104 7.41 13.70 16.76
C ASN A 104 6.50 12.60 16.21
N TYR A 105 7.05 11.40 16.16
CA TYR A 105 6.32 10.22 15.69
C TYR A 105 5.31 9.72 16.72
N SER A 106 4.19 9.19 16.25
CA SER A 106 3.17 8.49 17.03
C SER A 106 2.28 7.70 16.08
N LEU A 107 1.83 6.53 16.49
CA LEU A 107 0.94 5.65 15.69
C LEU A 107 -0.38 6.34 15.32
N ARG A 108 -0.90 7.21 16.19
CA ARG A 108 -2.11 8.00 15.89
C ARG A 108 -1.84 9.13 14.92
N ASN A 109 -0.63 9.69 14.96
CA ASN A 109 -0.22 10.75 14.03
C ASN A 109 -0.25 10.24 12.59
N ASP A 110 0.08 8.97 12.36
CA ASP A 110 0.04 8.36 11.03
C ASP A 110 -1.34 8.45 10.39
N LEU A 111 -2.42 8.26 11.17
CA LEU A 111 -3.79 8.40 10.68
C LEU A 111 -4.14 9.86 10.34
N GLU A 112 -3.68 10.81 11.17
CA GLU A 112 -3.92 12.23 10.92
C GLU A 112 -3.11 12.75 9.73
N ASP A 113 -1.87 12.27 9.57
CA ASP A 113 -1.01 12.64 8.45
C ASP A 113 -1.56 12.07 7.13
N ALA A 114 -2.03 10.82 7.13
CA ALA A 114 -2.70 10.22 5.98
C ALA A 114 -3.96 11.00 5.57
N GLN A 115 -4.76 11.47 6.55
CA GLN A 115 -5.90 12.34 6.28
C GLN A 115 -5.44 13.69 5.70
N THR A 116 -4.38 14.28 6.23
CA THR A 116 -3.81 15.55 5.72
C THR A 116 -3.35 15.39 4.25
N VAL A 117 -2.74 14.26 3.92
CA VAL A 117 -2.32 13.96 2.54
C VAL A 117 -3.54 13.76 1.62
N LEU A 118 -4.61 13.11 2.10
CA LEU A 118 -5.86 13.02 1.34
C LEU A 118 -6.47 14.40 1.10
N ASP A 119 -6.52 15.26 2.12
CA ASP A 119 -7.05 16.62 2.01
C ASP A 119 -6.22 17.46 1.03
N PHE A 120 -4.89 17.28 1.00
CA PHE A 120 -4.01 17.87 0.00
C PHE A 120 -4.39 17.42 -1.42
N VAL A 121 -4.52 16.11 -1.67
CA VAL A 121 -4.92 15.57 -2.97
C VAL A 121 -6.28 16.13 -3.42
N LEU A 122 -7.22 16.27 -2.50
CA LEU A 122 -8.55 16.79 -2.78
C LEU A 122 -8.58 18.29 -3.08
N SER A 123 -7.71 19.07 -2.43
CA SER A 123 -7.67 20.53 -2.58
C SER A 123 -6.77 21.00 -3.73
N ASP A 124 -5.74 20.20 -4.09
CA ASP A 124 -4.78 20.60 -5.10
C ASP A 124 -5.39 20.77 -6.50
N GLY A 125 -4.91 21.78 -7.23
CA GLY A 125 -5.26 22.03 -8.62
C GLY A 125 -4.07 21.98 -9.59
N THR A 126 -2.88 21.64 -9.09
CA THR A 126 -1.62 21.78 -9.82
C THR A 126 -1.17 20.48 -10.49
N TYR A 127 -1.31 19.36 -9.77
CA TYR A 127 -0.68 18.10 -10.17
C TYR A 127 -1.58 17.17 -10.99
N GLY A 128 -2.84 17.52 -11.23
CA GLY A 128 -3.73 16.71 -12.06
C GLY A 128 -4.25 15.45 -11.36
N PHE A 129 -4.51 15.51 -10.05
CA PHE A 129 -5.17 14.43 -9.32
C PHE A 129 -6.64 14.29 -9.74
N ASP A 130 -7.07 13.07 -10.12
CA ASP A 130 -8.49 12.80 -10.31
C ASP A 130 -9.16 12.56 -8.95
N LYS A 131 -9.84 13.57 -8.46
CA LYS A 131 -10.50 13.58 -7.15
C LYS A 131 -11.65 12.57 -7.03
N ASN A 132 -12.12 12.02 -8.14
CA ASN A 132 -13.16 10.99 -8.19
C ASN A 132 -12.59 9.56 -8.21
N ARG A 133 -11.27 9.40 -8.44
CA ARG A 133 -10.60 8.11 -8.55
C ARG A 133 -9.33 8.07 -7.68
N ILE A 134 -9.54 8.17 -6.34
CA ILE A 134 -8.47 8.09 -5.34
C ILE A 134 -8.52 6.72 -4.69
N TYR A 135 -7.37 6.08 -4.57
CA TYR A 135 -7.15 4.76 -3.98
C TYR A 135 -6.05 4.82 -2.92
N ALA A 136 -6.06 3.87 -2.00
CA ALA A 136 -5.00 3.72 -1.00
C ALA A 136 -4.32 2.34 -1.16
N VAL A 137 -3.01 2.31 -1.01
CA VAL A 137 -2.21 1.09 -0.95
C VAL A 137 -1.28 1.20 0.24
N GLY A 138 -1.20 0.19 1.09
CA GLY A 138 -0.36 0.26 2.27
C GLY A 138 0.24 -1.08 2.67
N HIS A 139 1.48 -1.05 3.17
CA HIS A 139 2.23 -2.21 3.60
C HIS A 139 2.50 -2.16 5.11
N SER A 140 2.35 -3.28 5.81
CA SER A 140 2.62 -3.40 7.24
C SER A 140 1.78 -2.40 8.06
N LEU A 141 2.38 -1.52 8.87
CA LEU A 141 1.69 -0.41 9.52
C LEU A 141 0.95 0.47 8.51
N GLY A 142 1.54 0.73 7.34
CA GLY A 142 0.85 1.41 6.24
C GLY A 142 -0.39 0.67 5.76
N GLY A 143 -0.43 -0.66 5.86
CA GLY A 143 -1.63 -1.48 5.61
C GLY A 143 -2.75 -1.21 6.62
N PHE A 144 -2.41 -1.00 7.90
CA PHE A 144 -3.36 -0.53 8.91
C PHE A 144 -3.89 0.87 8.55
N VAL A 145 -2.99 1.83 8.28
CA VAL A 145 -3.38 3.20 7.90
C VAL A 145 -4.22 3.19 6.62
N CYS A 146 -3.87 2.35 5.63
CA CYS A 146 -4.63 2.15 4.40
C CYS A 146 -6.07 1.69 4.67
N GLY A 147 -6.26 0.72 5.57
CA GLY A 147 -7.60 0.26 5.96
C GLY A 147 -8.43 1.40 6.54
N GLN A 148 -7.88 2.18 7.47
CA GLN A 148 -8.56 3.33 8.06
C GLN A 148 -8.85 4.43 7.04
N LEU A 149 -7.89 4.75 6.16
CA LEU A 149 -8.06 5.75 5.11
C LEU A 149 -9.10 5.30 4.06
N THR A 150 -9.12 4.01 3.70
CA THR A 150 -10.09 3.45 2.74
C THR A 150 -11.53 3.54 3.23
N ALA A 151 -11.73 3.57 4.55
CA ALA A 151 -13.06 3.80 5.14
C ALA A 151 -13.64 5.19 4.80
N ARG A 152 -12.82 6.15 4.36
CA ARG A 152 -13.25 7.50 3.97
C ARG A 152 -14.06 7.47 2.66
N PRO A 153 -15.12 8.27 2.51
CA PRO A 153 -15.97 8.27 1.31
C PRO A 153 -15.23 8.64 0.02
N GLU A 154 -14.17 9.42 0.11
CA GLU A 154 -13.37 9.90 -1.01
C GLU A 154 -12.54 8.77 -1.65
N ILE A 155 -12.10 7.79 -0.86
CA ILE A 155 -11.30 6.65 -1.33
C ILE A 155 -12.21 5.60 -1.97
N LYS A 156 -11.90 5.19 -3.19
CA LYS A 156 -12.74 4.29 -3.99
C LYS A 156 -12.42 2.80 -3.82
N GLY A 157 -11.27 2.48 -3.26
CA GLY A 157 -10.84 1.12 -2.95
C GLY A 157 -9.47 1.11 -2.30
N GLY A 158 -9.07 -0.02 -1.71
CA GLY A 158 -7.83 -0.15 -1.00
C GLY A 158 -7.11 -1.47 -1.22
N VAL A 159 -5.78 -1.45 -1.06
CA VAL A 159 -4.94 -2.65 -1.06
C VAL A 159 -4.14 -2.71 0.24
N LEU A 160 -4.33 -3.77 0.99
CA LEU A 160 -3.64 -4.03 2.24
C LEU A 160 -2.60 -5.12 2.01
N LEU A 161 -1.32 -4.77 2.13
CA LEU A 161 -0.17 -5.65 1.99
C LEU A 161 0.37 -5.98 3.38
N MET A 162 0.30 -7.25 3.81
CA MET A 162 0.78 -7.67 5.15
C MET A 162 0.35 -6.70 6.26
N PRO A 163 -0.93 -6.31 6.38
CA PRO A 163 -1.34 -5.24 7.30
C PRO A 163 -1.00 -5.58 8.75
N CYS A 164 -0.46 -4.59 9.48
CA CYS A 164 -0.21 -4.69 10.91
C CYS A 164 -1.36 -4.07 11.70
N ASP A 165 -2.31 -4.85 12.17
CA ASP A 165 -3.38 -4.33 13.03
C ASP A 165 -2.85 -3.94 14.41
N ILE A 166 -2.67 -2.66 14.62
CA ILE A 166 -2.09 -2.08 15.84
C ILE A 166 -2.96 -2.39 17.06
N GLY A 167 -4.28 -2.37 16.91
CA GLY A 167 -5.21 -2.67 18.00
C GLY A 167 -5.12 -4.08 18.56
N ARG A 168 -4.48 -4.98 17.83
CA ARG A 168 -4.27 -6.37 18.25
C ARG A 168 -2.93 -6.66 18.89
N ILE A 169 -1.98 -5.73 18.88
CA ILE A 169 -0.63 -5.92 19.42
C ILE A 169 -0.69 -6.44 20.86
N ARG A 170 -1.51 -5.82 21.72
CA ARG A 170 -1.68 -6.29 23.10
C ARG A 170 -2.18 -7.73 23.18
N GLN A 171 -3.20 -8.10 22.40
CA GLN A 171 -3.75 -9.46 22.41
C GLN A 171 -2.72 -10.48 21.92
N ILE A 172 -1.92 -10.10 20.93
CA ILE A 172 -0.88 -10.94 20.35
C ILE A 172 0.27 -11.12 21.36
N SER A 173 0.70 -10.06 22.05
CA SER A 173 1.78 -10.11 23.05
C SER A 173 1.43 -11.01 24.26
N LEU A 174 0.16 -11.19 24.57
CA LEU A 174 -0.30 -12.07 25.63
C LEU A 174 -0.24 -13.58 25.30
N GLN A 175 0.11 -13.96 24.07
CA GLN A 175 0.16 -15.36 23.67
C GLN A 175 1.36 -16.11 24.22
N SER A 176 2.52 -15.45 24.29
CA SER A 176 3.75 -15.97 24.91
C SER A 176 4.72 -14.84 25.22
N GLU A 177 5.64 -15.08 26.15
CA GLU A 177 6.73 -14.12 26.44
C GLU A 177 7.65 -13.92 25.24
N GLU A 178 7.89 -14.95 24.44
CA GLU A 178 8.66 -14.87 23.20
C GLU A 178 8.02 -13.89 22.20
N THR A 179 6.70 -14.01 22.01
CA THR A 179 5.95 -13.10 21.14
C THR A 179 5.99 -11.66 21.67
N ALA A 180 5.82 -11.48 22.98
CA ALA A 180 5.89 -10.18 23.61
C ALA A 180 7.29 -9.54 23.47
N ALA A 181 8.34 -10.33 23.65
CA ALA A 181 9.72 -9.89 23.45
C ALA A 181 9.97 -9.47 22.00
N GLY A 182 9.58 -10.31 21.04
CA GLY A 182 9.73 -9.97 19.60
C GLY A 182 9.02 -8.68 19.20
N ILE A 183 7.82 -8.41 19.72
CA ILE A 183 7.12 -7.14 19.49
C ILE A 183 7.89 -5.96 20.08
N ARG A 184 8.39 -6.09 21.34
CA ARG A 184 9.20 -5.04 21.97
C ARG A 184 10.46 -4.74 21.17
N ASP A 185 11.18 -5.78 20.74
CA ASP A 185 12.41 -5.64 19.96
C ASP A 185 12.14 -4.90 18.63
N VAL A 186 11.10 -5.27 17.89
CA VAL A 186 10.72 -4.60 16.63
C VAL A 186 10.38 -3.12 16.86
N LEU A 187 9.64 -2.80 17.93
CA LEU A 187 9.28 -1.41 18.24
C LEU A 187 10.49 -0.60 18.71
N GLU A 188 11.40 -1.19 19.49
CA GLU A 188 12.62 -0.51 19.93
C GLU A 188 13.58 -0.26 18.77
N ASP A 189 13.81 -1.26 17.91
CA ASP A 189 14.61 -1.09 16.70
C ASP A 189 14.02 -0.02 15.77
N SER A 190 12.70 0.01 15.64
CA SER A 190 12.00 1.02 14.84
C SER A 190 12.18 2.42 15.41
N ALA A 191 12.13 2.58 16.74
CA ALA A 191 12.22 3.87 17.43
C ALA A 191 13.53 4.60 17.16
N HIS A 192 14.63 3.89 16.85
CA HIS A 192 15.91 4.49 16.47
C HIS A 192 15.83 5.37 15.21
N TRP A 193 14.85 5.13 14.34
CA TRP A 193 14.64 5.85 13.08
C TRP A 193 13.51 6.90 13.17
N LEU A 194 12.90 7.02 14.36
CA LEU A 194 11.71 7.83 14.58
C LEU A 194 12.03 8.95 15.58
N ASN A 195 11.57 10.15 15.30
CA ASN A 195 11.84 11.30 16.12
C ASN A 195 10.94 11.36 17.37
N GLY A 196 11.55 11.56 18.53
CA GLY A 196 10.87 11.88 19.78
C GLY A 196 10.04 10.75 20.41
N VAL A 197 10.35 9.49 20.08
CA VAL A 197 9.63 8.32 20.61
C VAL A 197 10.60 7.20 21.02
N THR A 198 10.15 6.31 21.91
CA THR A 198 10.82 5.06 22.29
C THR A 198 9.92 3.88 21.96
N GLY A 199 10.50 2.67 21.82
CA GLY A 199 9.72 1.45 21.59
C GLY A 199 8.68 1.20 22.69
N GLU A 200 9.04 1.48 23.95
CA GLU A 200 8.10 1.41 25.08
C GLU A 200 6.93 2.39 24.95
N ALA A 201 7.19 3.61 24.47
CA ALA A 201 6.12 4.60 24.23
C ALA A 201 5.18 4.16 23.11
N LEU A 202 5.71 3.57 22.03
CA LEU A 202 4.91 2.99 20.95
C LEU A 202 4.04 1.83 21.43
N LEU A 203 4.61 0.93 22.25
CA LEU A 203 3.85 -0.19 22.81
C LEU A 203 2.72 0.31 23.71
N ARG A 204 3.00 1.27 24.61
CA ARG A 204 1.96 1.88 25.46
C ARG A 204 0.87 2.55 24.64
N GLU A 205 1.22 3.28 23.58
CA GLU A 205 0.24 3.90 22.68
C GLU A 205 -0.65 2.85 22.01
N ALA A 206 -0.06 1.77 21.48
CA ALA A 206 -0.80 0.67 20.87
C ALA A 206 -1.78 0.00 21.85
N GLU A 207 -1.38 -0.17 23.12
CA GLU A 207 -2.23 -0.75 24.17
C GLU A 207 -3.35 0.20 24.63
N GLU A 208 -3.01 1.47 24.89
CA GLU A 208 -3.94 2.50 25.36
C GLU A 208 -5.04 2.77 24.34
N TYR A 209 -4.65 2.87 23.07
CA TYR A 209 -5.57 3.20 21.97
C TYR A 209 -6.01 1.98 21.15
N SER A 210 -5.86 0.76 21.69
CA SER A 210 -6.11 -0.50 20.97
C SER A 210 -7.49 -0.56 20.29
N ARG A 211 -8.52 0.05 20.87
CA ARG A 211 -9.87 0.09 20.26
C ARG A 211 -9.95 1.05 19.08
N GLN A 212 -9.28 2.20 19.15
CA GLN A 212 -9.26 3.21 18.09
C GLN A 212 -8.32 2.79 16.94
N LEU A 213 -7.23 2.09 17.29
CA LEU A 213 -6.22 1.62 16.36
C LEU A 213 -6.48 0.20 15.83
N CYS A 214 -7.71 -0.31 15.97
CA CYS A 214 -8.10 -1.64 15.49
C CYS A 214 -8.70 -1.54 14.07
N LEU A 215 -8.22 -2.37 13.15
CA LEU A 215 -8.76 -2.45 11.79
C LEU A 215 -10.23 -2.87 11.74
N GLU A 216 -10.67 -3.74 12.64
CA GLU A 216 -12.07 -4.17 12.72
C GLU A 216 -13.04 -3.02 12.98
N SER A 217 -12.58 -1.92 13.60
CA SER A 217 -13.38 -0.71 13.78
C SER A 217 -13.85 -0.09 12.46
N ALA A 218 -13.09 -0.31 11.38
CA ALA A 218 -13.40 0.15 10.03
C ALA A 218 -14.21 -0.88 9.20
N ALA A 219 -14.54 -2.06 9.72
CA ALA A 219 -15.17 -3.14 8.94
C ALA A 219 -16.45 -2.71 8.23
N ARG A 220 -17.34 -1.99 8.94
CA ARG A 220 -18.64 -1.56 8.39
C ARG A 220 -18.53 -0.62 7.19
N PRO A 221 -17.72 0.47 7.18
CA PRO A 221 -17.50 1.27 5.99
C PRO A 221 -16.73 0.48 4.92
N LEU A 222 -15.75 -0.37 5.29
CA LEU A 222 -14.96 -1.18 4.37
C LEU A 222 -15.81 -2.26 3.66
N ALA A 223 -16.87 -2.77 4.29
CA ALA A 223 -17.78 -3.73 3.67
C ALA A 223 -18.44 -3.20 2.37
N LYS A 224 -18.43 -1.88 2.18
CA LYS A 224 -18.99 -1.21 1.00
C LYS A 224 -17.93 -0.87 -0.06
N LYS A 225 -16.67 -1.22 0.18
CA LYS A 225 -15.52 -0.84 -0.66
C LYS A 225 -14.86 -2.06 -1.28
N PRO A 226 -14.36 -1.94 -2.54
CA PRO A 226 -13.44 -2.92 -3.08
C PRO A 226 -12.15 -2.95 -2.27
N LEU A 227 -11.74 -4.13 -1.82
CA LEU A 227 -10.50 -4.35 -1.07
C LEU A 227 -9.75 -5.54 -1.63
N LEU A 228 -8.43 -5.41 -1.70
CA LEU A 228 -7.51 -6.51 -1.92
C LEU A 228 -6.60 -6.65 -0.69
N CYS A 229 -6.61 -7.83 -0.06
CA CYS A 229 -5.65 -8.17 0.99
C CYS A 229 -4.63 -9.16 0.44
N ILE A 230 -3.34 -8.88 0.60
CA ILE A 230 -2.25 -9.79 0.22
C ILE A 230 -1.44 -10.10 1.47
N THR A 231 -1.28 -11.40 1.78
CA THR A 231 -0.54 -11.88 2.95
C THR A 231 0.52 -12.91 2.55
N GLY A 232 1.50 -13.14 3.43
CA GLY A 232 2.54 -14.14 3.28
C GLY A 232 2.44 -15.24 4.31
N THR A 233 2.58 -16.52 3.90
CA THR A 233 2.55 -17.65 4.83
C THR A 233 3.83 -17.76 5.66
N LEU A 234 4.92 -17.11 5.23
CA LEU A 234 6.21 -17.07 5.92
C LEU A 234 6.42 -15.75 6.69
N ASP A 235 5.41 -14.87 6.70
CA ASP A 235 5.45 -13.63 7.48
C ASP A 235 5.35 -13.93 8.97
N THR A 236 6.46 -13.69 9.70
CA THR A 236 6.55 -13.81 11.15
C THR A 236 6.33 -12.47 11.86
N CYS A 237 6.39 -11.35 11.14
CA CYS A 237 6.21 -10.01 11.70
C CYS A 237 4.73 -9.67 11.89
N THR A 238 3.93 -9.86 10.84
CA THR A 238 2.48 -9.62 10.87
C THR A 238 1.69 -10.81 10.30
N PRO A 239 1.73 -11.98 10.96
CA PRO A 239 1.06 -13.17 10.46
C PRO A 239 -0.42 -12.91 10.15
N GLY A 240 -0.84 -13.22 8.91
CA GLY A 240 -2.17 -12.86 8.40
C GLY A 240 -3.33 -13.35 9.29
N ARG A 241 -3.16 -14.52 9.96
CA ARG A 241 -4.15 -15.07 10.90
C ARG A 241 -4.47 -14.14 12.09
N TYR A 242 -3.53 -13.29 12.49
CA TYR A 242 -3.71 -12.38 13.62
C TYR A 242 -4.07 -10.96 13.19
N HIS A 243 -3.53 -10.48 12.07
CA HIS A 243 -3.64 -9.09 11.66
C HIS A 243 -4.64 -8.85 10.51
N CYS A 244 -4.81 -9.82 9.60
CA CYS A 244 -5.66 -9.66 8.42
C CYS A 244 -6.98 -10.43 8.53
N SER A 245 -6.94 -11.70 8.96
CA SER A 245 -8.14 -12.56 9.00
C SER A 245 -9.27 -11.99 9.83
N PRO A 246 -9.05 -11.41 11.03
CA PRO A 246 -10.13 -10.83 11.83
C PRO A 246 -10.85 -9.68 11.13
N LEU A 247 -10.12 -8.79 10.44
CA LEU A 247 -10.72 -7.74 9.63
C LEU A 247 -11.56 -8.34 8.51
N MET A 248 -11.03 -9.35 7.79
CA MET A 248 -11.77 -9.99 6.69
C MET A 248 -13.06 -10.63 7.16
N ASP A 249 -13.04 -11.27 8.32
CA ASP A 249 -14.23 -11.89 8.91
C ASP A 249 -15.24 -10.83 9.37
N ALA A 250 -14.79 -9.75 9.98
CA ALA A 250 -15.64 -8.61 10.34
C ALA A 250 -16.29 -7.95 9.11
N ILE A 251 -15.53 -7.76 8.01
CA ILE A 251 -16.05 -7.23 6.74
C ILE A 251 -17.14 -8.17 6.18
N ARG A 252 -16.92 -9.48 6.20
CA ARG A 252 -17.92 -10.47 5.75
C ARG A 252 -19.16 -10.46 6.61
N ALA A 253 -19.02 -10.33 7.93
CA ALA A 253 -20.14 -10.22 8.87
C ALA A 253 -21.00 -8.96 8.61
N GLU A 254 -20.39 -7.87 8.16
CA GLU A 254 -21.08 -6.65 7.71
C GLU A 254 -21.65 -6.75 6.27
N GLY A 255 -21.62 -7.94 5.67
CA GLY A 255 -22.15 -8.19 4.32
C GLY A 255 -21.22 -7.77 3.17
N GLY A 256 -19.95 -7.52 3.43
CA GLY A 256 -18.96 -7.15 2.42
C GLY A 256 -18.70 -8.26 1.42
N ARG A 257 -18.87 -7.95 0.12
CA ARG A 257 -18.72 -8.91 -1.01
C ARG A 257 -17.60 -8.53 -1.98
N LEU A 258 -17.02 -7.34 -1.82
CA LEU A 258 -16.00 -6.79 -2.71
C LEU A 258 -14.57 -7.03 -2.17
N LEU A 259 -14.42 -8.01 -1.27
CA LEU A 259 -13.16 -8.38 -0.66
C LEU A 259 -12.50 -9.51 -1.47
N LYS A 260 -11.32 -9.23 -2.02
CA LYS A 260 -10.41 -10.22 -2.61
C LYS A 260 -9.27 -10.49 -1.62
N SER A 261 -8.79 -11.71 -1.53
CA SER A 261 -7.61 -12.06 -0.72
C SER A 261 -6.69 -13.00 -1.48
N LEU A 262 -5.39 -12.72 -1.40
CA LEU A 262 -4.31 -13.55 -1.95
C LEU A 262 -3.33 -13.88 -0.83
N GLU A 263 -2.74 -15.07 -0.90
CA GLU A 263 -1.71 -15.49 0.04
C GLU A 263 -0.58 -16.17 -0.74
N PHE A 264 0.66 -15.72 -0.48
CA PHE A 264 1.86 -16.23 -1.13
C PHE A 264 2.80 -16.87 -0.11
N PRO A 265 3.62 -17.86 -0.50
CA PRO A 265 4.65 -18.44 0.37
C PRO A 265 5.89 -17.52 0.39
N THR A 266 5.79 -16.37 1.03
CA THR A 266 6.80 -15.33 1.08
C THR A 266 6.86 -14.67 2.46
N ASP A 267 7.92 -13.91 2.70
CA ASP A 267 8.19 -13.15 3.92
C ASP A 267 7.42 -11.83 3.98
N HIS A 268 7.63 -11.07 5.08
CA HIS A 268 6.98 -9.78 5.33
C HIS A 268 7.19 -8.74 4.21
N PHE A 269 8.32 -8.79 3.52
CA PHE A 269 8.70 -7.82 2.49
C PHE A 269 8.38 -8.27 1.07
N PHE A 270 7.77 -9.46 0.90
CA PHE A 270 7.55 -10.09 -0.41
C PHE A 270 8.85 -10.26 -1.20
N SER A 271 9.95 -10.60 -0.54
CA SER A 271 11.30 -10.55 -1.12
C SER A 271 11.44 -11.30 -2.44
N ASP A 272 10.75 -12.43 -2.59
CA ASP A 272 10.73 -13.29 -3.76
C ASP A 272 9.45 -13.19 -4.62
N TYR A 273 8.51 -12.28 -4.26
CA TYR A 273 7.20 -12.09 -4.93
C TYR A 273 6.92 -10.64 -5.36
N ARG A 274 7.92 -9.73 -5.32
CA ARG A 274 7.72 -8.29 -5.60
C ARG A 274 7.01 -8.03 -6.93
N LEU A 275 7.46 -8.67 -8.02
CA LEU A 275 6.86 -8.50 -9.35
C LEU A 275 5.43 -9.05 -9.40
N THR A 276 5.19 -10.21 -8.77
CA THR A 276 3.86 -10.81 -8.69
C THR A 276 2.89 -9.94 -7.90
N VAL A 277 3.32 -9.39 -6.76
CA VAL A 277 2.52 -8.45 -5.96
C VAL A 277 2.22 -7.19 -6.76
N ALA A 278 3.21 -6.60 -7.42
CA ALA A 278 3.01 -5.42 -8.27
C ALA A 278 2.01 -5.70 -9.40
N ALA A 279 2.07 -6.87 -10.03
CA ALA A 279 1.12 -7.28 -11.06
C ALA A 279 -0.30 -7.44 -10.51
N CYS A 280 -0.48 -8.09 -9.35
CA CYS A 280 -1.80 -8.26 -8.71
C CYS A 280 -2.40 -6.91 -8.30
N VAL A 281 -1.60 -6.02 -7.72
CA VAL A 281 -2.05 -4.69 -7.27
C VAL A 281 -2.44 -3.82 -8.45
N THR A 282 -1.61 -3.76 -9.49
CA THR A 282 -1.91 -2.96 -10.69
C THR A 282 -3.15 -3.48 -11.42
N GLU A 283 -3.31 -4.81 -11.58
CA GLU A 283 -4.51 -5.39 -12.21
C GLU A 283 -5.78 -5.04 -11.43
N PHE A 284 -5.76 -5.18 -10.10
CA PHE A 284 -6.90 -4.84 -9.26
C PHE A 284 -7.29 -3.37 -9.37
N LEU A 285 -6.32 -2.45 -9.32
CA LEU A 285 -6.59 -1.02 -9.36
C LEU A 285 -7.00 -0.53 -10.75
N GLU A 286 -6.44 -1.09 -11.83
CA GLU A 286 -6.90 -0.79 -13.21
C GLU A 286 -8.35 -1.21 -13.44
N GLU A 287 -8.75 -2.40 -12.93
CA GLU A 287 -10.14 -2.85 -12.97
C GLU A 287 -11.06 -1.83 -12.31
N LEU A 288 -10.69 -1.34 -11.12
CA LEU A 288 -11.48 -0.35 -10.36
C LEU A 288 -11.50 1.03 -11.03
N ALA A 289 -10.38 1.46 -11.60
CA ALA A 289 -10.26 2.77 -12.23
C ALA A 289 -10.85 2.81 -13.65
N GLY A 290 -11.26 1.66 -14.20
CA GLY A 290 -11.71 1.54 -15.58
C GLY A 290 -10.61 1.81 -16.61
N ILE A 291 -9.34 1.62 -16.21
CA ILE A 291 -8.21 1.74 -17.13
C ILE A 291 -8.13 0.44 -17.94
N ARG A 292 -8.18 0.55 -19.24
CA ARG A 292 -7.94 -0.60 -20.12
C ARG A 292 -6.44 -0.73 -20.36
N PRO A 293 -5.85 -1.92 -20.19
CA PRO A 293 -4.46 -2.13 -20.59
C PRO A 293 -4.32 -1.75 -22.09
N PRO A 294 -3.17 -1.18 -22.48
CA PRO A 294 -2.94 -0.83 -23.89
C PRO A 294 -3.18 -2.06 -24.76
N ALA A 295 -3.93 -1.88 -25.86
CA ALA A 295 -4.12 -2.94 -26.85
C ALA A 295 -2.75 -3.42 -27.31
N ARG A 296 -2.55 -4.74 -27.40
CA ARG A 296 -1.31 -5.31 -27.92
C ARG A 296 -1.02 -4.69 -29.28
N GLY A 297 -0.03 -3.81 -29.34
CA GLY A 297 0.48 -3.35 -30.63
C GLY A 297 0.98 -4.57 -31.39
N SER A 298 0.50 -4.75 -32.62
CA SER A 298 1.14 -5.66 -33.57
C SER A 298 2.58 -5.16 -33.73
N GLY A 299 3.54 -5.86 -33.09
CA GLY A 299 4.93 -5.46 -33.05
C GLY A 299 5.50 -5.37 -34.47
N THR A 300 5.84 -4.17 -34.87
CA THR A 300 6.92 -3.95 -35.83
C THR A 300 8.20 -3.92 -35.02
N GLU A 301 8.97 -4.99 -35.09
CA GLU A 301 10.34 -5.07 -34.61
C GLU A 301 11.15 -3.95 -35.33
N SER A 302 11.36 -2.84 -34.66
CA SER A 302 12.40 -1.89 -35.02
C SER A 302 13.65 -2.27 -34.22
N ALA A 303 14.52 -3.05 -34.86
CA ALA A 303 15.86 -3.34 -34.35
C ALA A 303 16.64 -2.03 -34.17
N CYS A 304 16.77 -1.58 -32.95
CA CYS A 304 17.67 -0.48 -32.60
C CYS A 304 19.08 -1.06 -32.40
N SER A 305 19.87 -1.07 -33.49
CA SER A 305 21.28 -1.36 -33.44
C SER A 305 22.00 -0.16 -32.81
N HIS A 306 22.37 -0.28 -31.54
CA HIS A 306 23.31 0.64 -30.91
C HIS A 306 24.74 0.12 -31.17
N SER A 307 25.43 0.74 -32.11
CA SER A 307 26.88 0.66 -32.20
C SER A 307 27.51 1.56 -31.12
N ILE A 308 28.18 0.92 -30.17
CA ILE A 308 29.08 1.61 -29.23
C ILE A 308 30.36 1.91 -29.95
N SER A 309 30.71 3.18 -30.11
CA SER A 309 32.03 3.68 -30.46
C SER A 309 32.62 4.45 -29.29
#